data_21966cc6bd245be0f7dbaec6b4a37b9c
#
_entry.id   21966cc6bd245be0f7dbaec6b4a37b9c
#
_cell.length_a   1.000
_cell.length_b   1.000
_cell.length_c   1.000
_cell.angle_alpha   90.00
_cell.angle_beta   90.00
_cell.angle_gamma   90.00
#
_symmetry.space_group_name_H-M   'P 1'
#
loop_
_entity.id
_entity.type
_entity.pdbx_description
1 polymer ?
#
loop_
_entity_poly.entity_id
_entity_poly.type
_entity_poly.pdbx_seq_one_letter_code
_entity_poly.pdbx_strand_id
1 'polypeptide(L)'
;MKKSLTKILGISLLAIAMTVTTFPTSAKALDSISEPVIEEAAESSDSQSQNSVVAIQESLSDEGTNLEELKSEQNDYPIVLVHGCMGWGRDEKLGFKYWGGTVDLQEKMRDAGYEVYTAAVGPISSNWDRACELYAYIVGGRVDYGAAHAAKYGHDRYGKTYSGIYKKISSDNKIHLVGHSQGGQTVRAFTQLINQGSEEERSYGQKDISPLFQGGNDWINSVTTISTPNDGTTLSDAIPFVDYITPLCGIAGVATGSNDLVNSYFDFKLDQWGLAKQDNESQVHYMGRVLSSKIWERTTDMCSYDLSTYGGEELNKWVKAQPNVYYFSWTTSATKPSAITGHHIPQPGVMNKNFYVNSLMMGKYTRNDNSGRPVIDKSWWQNDGYVNCISQNGPKLGSNDIIKEYNGTPVKGQWNAMPTLINVDHEDIIGRYGNVTQWYIDRCKQLSSLPE
;
A
#
# COMPACT_ATOMS: atom_id res chain seq x y z
N MET A 1 -37.74 10.85 4.39
CA MET A 1 -36.96 9.91 3.55
C MET A 1 -36.66 10.41 2.13
N LYS A 2 -37.55 11.11 1.40
CA LYS A 2 -37.25 11.60 0.03
C LYS A 2 -36.19 12.72 -0.09
N LYS A 3 -35.92 13.51 0.95
CA LYS A 3 -34.92 14.60 0.93
C LYS A 3 -33.46 14.11 1.10
N SER A 4 -33.25 12.87 1.57
CA SER A 4 -31.91 12.27 1.74
C SER A 4 -31.36 11.67 0.44
N LEU A 5 -32.20 11.04 -0.38
CA LEU A 5 -31.77 10.44 -1.66
C LEU A 5 -31.33 11.49 -2.70
N THR A 6 -31.99 12.67 -2.73
CA THR A 6 -31.64 13.72 -3.70
C THR A 6 -30.29 14.37 -3.39
N LYS A 7 -29.85 14.36 -2.13
CA LYS A 7 -28.53 14.87 -1.75
C LYS A 7 -27.41 13.90 -2.15
N ILE A 8 -27.63 12.58 -2.03
CA ILE A 8 -26.64 11.55 -2.41
C ILE A 8 -26.44 11.54 -3.93
N LEU A 9 -27.50 11.67 -4.72
CA LEU A 9 -27.38 11.77 -6.19
C LEU A 9 -26.69 13.08 -6.66
N GLY A 10 -26.91 14.20 -5.95
CA GLY A 10 -26.28 15.49 -6.28
C GLY A 10 -24.76 15.49 -6.04
N ILE A 11 -24.30 14.77 -5.02
CA ILE A 11 -22.88 14.69 -4.67
C ILE A 11 -22.13 13.79 -5.67
N SER A 12 -22.72 12.69 -6.11
CA SER A 12 -22.13 11.81 -7.13
C SER A 12 -21.97 12.50 -8.49
N LEU A 13 -22.92 13.36 -8.89
CA LEU A 13 -22.82 14.14 -10.14
C LEU A 13 -21.78 15.27 -10.07
N LEU A 14 -21.59 15.89 -8.89
CA LEU A 14 -20.60 16.95 -8.73
C LEU A 14 -19.16 16.39 -8.70
N ALA A 15 -18.96 15.21 -8.14
CA ALA A 15 -17.66 14.50 -8.16
C ALA A 15 -17.25 14.10 -9.59
N ILE A 16 -18.21 13.65 -10.40
CA ILE A 16 -17.98 13.31 -11.81
C ILE A 16 -17.69 14.58 -12.65
N ALA A 17 -18.34 15.72 -12.36
CA ALA A 17 -18.11 16.97 -13.08
C ALA A 17 -16.74 17.60 -12.77
N MET A 18 -16.20 17.43 -11.55
CA MET A 18 -14.86 17.94 -11.20
C MET A 18 -13.72 17.08 -11.77
N THR A 19 -13.93 15.81 -12.06
CA THR A 19 -12.90 14.94 -12.66
C THR A 19 -12.70 15.17 -14.15
N VAL A 20 -13.63 15.83 -14.84
CA VAL A 20 -13.56 16.03 -16.31
C VAL A 20 -12.89 17.36 -16.71
N THR A 21 -12.79 18.35 -15.81
CA THR A 21 -12.45 19.72 -16.23
C THR A 21 -11.02 20.20 -15.92
N THR A 22 -10.12 19.39 -15.34
CA THR A 22 -8.81 19.89 -14.88
C THR A 22 -7.57 19.04 -15.21
N PHE A 23 -7.57 18.25 -16.30
CA PHE A 23 -6.39 17.43 -16.64
C PHE A 23 -5.78 17.74 -18.01
N PRO A 24 -4.84 18.68 -18.15
CA PRO A 24 -4.07 18.80 -19.40
C PRO A 24 -3.11 17.62 -19.64
N THR A 25 -2.67 16.91 -18.60
CA THR A 25 -1.77 15.74 -18.70
C THR A 25 -2.49 14.44 -19.00
N SER A 26 -3.68 14.22 -18.46
CA SER A 26 -4.51 13.05 -18.77
C SER A 26 -4.96 13.02 -20.23
N ALA A 27 -5.19 14.16 -20.86
CA ALA A 27 -5.55 14.23 -22.27
C ALA A 27 -4.43 13.69 -23.18
N LYS A 28 -3.16 14.04 -22.91
CA LYS A 28 -2.02 13.50 -23.69
C LYS A 28 -1.83 11.99 -23.50
N ALA A 29 -2.15 11.45 -22.32
CA ALA A 29 -2.08 10.03 -22.07
C ALA A 29 -3.20 9.27 -22.79
N LEU A 30 -4.42 9.84 -22.84
CA LEU A 30 -5.57 9.29 -23.56
C LEU A 30 -5.36 9.32 -25.07
N ASP A 31 -4.77 10.38 -25.64
CA ASP A 31 -4.44 10.48 -27.07
C ASP A 31 -3.48 9.38 -27.55
N SER A 32 -2.77 8.72 -26.63
CA SER A 32 -1.88 7.60 -26.93
C SER A 32 -2.58 6.23 -26.90
N ILE A 33 -3.85 6.16 -26.51
CA ILE A 33 -4.66 4.92 -26.41
C ILE A 33 -5.61 4.92 -27.61
N SER A 34 -5.61 3.83 -28.40
CA SER A 34 -6.48 3.73 -29.58
C SER A 34 -7.96 3.65 -29.18
N GLU A 35 -8.84 4.35 -29.93
CA GLU A 35 -10.30 4.35 -29.71
C GLU A 35 -10.89 2.93 -29.55
N PRO A 36 -10.55 1.92 -30.37
CA PRO A 36 -11.09 0.56 -30.21
C PRO A 36 -10.78 -0.08 -28.85
N VAL A 37 -9.64 0.25 -28.24
CA VAL A 37 -9.25 -0.29 -26.93
C VAL A 37 -10.04 0.38 -25.78
N ILE A 38 -10.38 1.65 -25.97
CA ILE A 38 -11.24 2.37 -25.01
C ILE A 38 -12.66 1.83 -25.09
N GLU A 39 -13.19 1.56 -26.28
CA GLU A 39 -14.52 0.95 -26.46
C GLU A 39 -14.60 -0.46 -25.87
N GLU A 40 -13.58 -1.33 -26.10
CA GLU A 40 -13.51 -2.67 -25.51
C GLU A 40 -13.53 -2.63 -23.97
N ALA A 41 -12.94 -1.60 -23.35
CA ALA A 41 -12.94 -1.42 -21.90
C ALA A 41 -14.26 -0.83 -21.36
N ALA A 42 -15.05 -0.14 -22.21
CA ALA A 42 -16.25 0.61 -21.78
C ALA A 42 -17.56 -0.20 -21.84
N GLU A 43 -17.62 -1.31 -22.56
CA GLU A 43 -18.86 -2.03 -22.93
C GLU A 43 -19.61 -2.79 -21.81
N SER A 44 -19.33 -2.60 -20.52
CA SER A 44 -20.15 -3.24 -19.49
C SER A 44 -20.21 -2.46 -18.16
N SER A 45 -21.32 -1.81 -17.88
CA SER A 45 -21.32 -0.79 -16.82
C SER A 45 -22.24 -0.95 -15.60
N ASP A 46 -22.99 -2.04 -15.41
CA ASP A 46 -24.13 -1.99 -14.47
C ASP A 46 -24.16 -2.92 -13.24
N SER A 47 -23.04 -3.60 -12.85
CA SER A 47 -23.08 -4.58 -11.74
C SER A 47 -21.89 -4.56 -10.77
N GLN A 48 -21.31 -3.41 -10.49
CA GLN A 48 -19.99 -3.28 -9.85
C GLN A 48 -19.86 -3.75 -8.40
N SER A 49 -20.88 -3.70 -7.56
CA SER A 49 -20.71 -3.95 -6.11
C SER A 49 -20.95 -5.42 -5.67
N GLN A 50 -21.62 -6.19 -6.48
CA GLN A 50 -21.89 -7.60 -6.17
C GLN A 50 -20.82 -8.57 -6.74
N ASN A 51 -20.19 -8.21 -7.86
CA ASN A 51 -19.24 -9.07 -8.54
C ASN A 51 -17.89 -9.18 -7.85
N SER A 52 -17.39 -8.12 -7.19
CA SER A 52 -16.11 -8.16 -6.46
C SER A 52 -16.17 -9.05 -5.22
N VAL A 53 -17.29 -9.01 -4.47
CA VAL A 53 -17.50 -9.89 -3.30
C VAL A 53 -17.59 -11.35 -3.73
N VAL A 54 -18.29 -11.62 -4.84
CA VAL A 54 -18.40 -12.97 -5.42
C VAL A 54 -17.05 -13.45 -5.93
N ALA A 55 -16.26 -12.59 -6.60
CA ALA A 55 -14.94 -12.94 -7.11
C ALA A 55 -13.94 -13.26 -5.99
N ILE A 56 -13.96 -12.51 -4.89
CA ILE A 56 -13.14 -12.83 -3.71
C ILE A 56 -13.61 -14.15 -3.09
N GLN A 57 -14.91 -14.41 -3.01
CA GLN A 57 -15.47 -15.66 -2.50
C GLN A 57 -15.21 -16.84 -3.45
N GLU A 58 -15.31 -16.65 -4.76
CA GLU A 58 -15.04 -17.69 -5.76
C GLU A 58 -13.55 -18.03 -5.85
N SER A 59 -12.65 -17.04 -5.81
CA SER A 59 -11.21 -17.30 -5.76
C SER A 59 -10.79 -18.00 -4.46
N LEU A 60 -11.54 -17.83 -3.38
CA LEU A 60 -11.34 -18.55 -2.11
C LEU A 60 -11.85 -20.00 -2.18
N SER A 61 -12.94 -20.27 -2.93
CA SER A 61 -13.48 -21.62 -3.10
C SER A 61 -12.65 -22.50 -4.05
N ASP A 62 -11.96 -21.87 -5.00
CA ASP A 62 -11.06 -22.57 -5.96
C ASP A 62 -9.66 -22.81 -5.39
N GLU A 63 -9.28 -22.12 -4.32
CA GLU A 63 -7.94 -22.20 -3.74
C GLU A 63 -7.65 -23.52 -3.03
N GLY A 64 -8.45 -24.52 -3.02
CA GLY A 64 -8.10 -25.87 -2.50
C GLY A 64 -7.32 -25.87 -1.16
N THR A 65 -7.17 -24.73 -0.52
CA THR A 65 -6.71 -24.59 0.84
C THR A 65 -7.86 -25.11 1.73
N ASN A 66 -7.76 -26.37 2.05
CA ASN A 66 -8.67 -27.00 2.99
C ASN A 66 -8.46 -26.30 4.35
N LEU A 67 -9.19 -25.22 4.61
CA LEU A 67 -9.12 -24.43 5.85
C LEU A 67 -9.47 -25.30 7.08
N GLU A 68 -10.08 -26.47 6.87
CA GLU A 68 -10.33 -27.48 7.91
C GLU A 68 -9.05 -28.18 8.40
N GLU A 69 -7.94 -28.13 7.62
CA GLU A 69 -6.62 -28.65 8.02
C GLU A 69 -5.69 -27.61 8.63
N LEU A 70 -6.12 -26.35 8.83
CA LEU A 70 -5.31 -25.41 9.59
C LEU A 70 -5.06 -26.00 10.98
N LYS A 71 -3.77 -26.21 11.30
CA LYS A 71 -3.30 -26.63 12.60
C LYS A 71 -3.93 -25.74 13.68
N SER A 72 -4.14 -26.26 14.87
CA SER A 72 -4.51 -25.47 16.04
C SER A 72 -3.60 -24.25 16.16
N GLU A 73 -4.13 -23.14 16.68
CA GLU A 73 -3.34 -21.93 16.96
C GLU A 73 -2.07 -22.29 17.72
N GLN A 74 -0.93 -21.80 17.24
CA GLN A 74 0.39 -22.05 17.81
C GLN A 74 1.00 -20.79 18.43
N ASN A 75 0.42 -19.62 18.09
CA ASN A 75 0.82 -18.34 18.66
C ASN A 75 -0.39 -17.42 18.79
N ASP A 76 -0.30 -16.44 19.69
CA ASP A 76 -1.27 -15.38 19.93
C ASP A 76 -0.71 -13.99 19.59
N TYR A 77 0.29 -13.94 18.71
CA TYR A 77 0.96 -12.70 18.33
C TYR A 77 0.01 -11.72 17.63
N PRO A 78 0.01 -10.44 18.05
CA PRO A 78 -0.87 -9.45 17.42
C PRO A 78 -0.49 -9.16 15.97
N ILE A 79 -1.51 -8.77 15.22
CA ILE A 79 -1.38 -8.39 13.80
C ILE A 79 -1.39 -6.87 13.67
N VAL A 80 -0.40 -6.31 13.00
CA VAL A 80 -0.31 -4.88 12.69
C VAL A 80 -0.55 -4.66 11.21
N LEU A 81 -1.66 -3.98 10.87
CA LEU A 81 -2.04 -3.62 9.52
C LEU A 81 -1.38 -2.28 9.14
N VAL A 82 -0.66 -2.23 8.03
CA VAL A 82 0.06 -1.04 7.54
C VAL A 82 -0.45 -0.63 6.16
N HIS A 83 -1.05 0.56 6.09
CA HIS A 83 -1.66 1.11 4.88
C HIS A 83 -0.63 1.47 3.79
N GLY A 84 -1.09 1.61 2.55
CA GLY A 84 -0.29 2.01 1.39
C GLY A 84 -0.15 3.53 1.23
N CYS A 85 0.32 3.93 0.04
CA CYS A 85 0.42 5.33 -0.36
C CYS A 85 -0.96 6.01 -0.26
N MET A 86 -0.99 7.27 0.17
CA MET A 86 -2.22 8.05 0.42
C MET A 86 -3.19 7.38 1.41
N GLY A 87 -2.74 6.38 2.14
CA GLY A 87 -3.53 5.73 3.18
C GLY A 87 -3.56 6.52 4.49
N TRP A 88 -4.36 6.05 5.42
CA TRP A 88 -4.54 6.64 6.75
C TRP A 88 -4.79 5.57 7.79
N GLY A 89 -4.59 5.93 9.04
CA GLY A 89 -4.86 5.09 10.20
C GLY A 89 -6.10 5.53 10.97
N ARG A 90 -6.19 5.07 12.20
CA ARG A 90 -7.31 5.40 13.09
C ARG A 90 -7.16 6.78 13.76
N ASP A 91 -6.00 7.40 13.66
CA ASP A 91 -5.72 8.73 14.19
C ASP A 91 -6.43 9.82 13.38
N GLU A 92 -6.62 9.58 12.09
CA GLU A 92 -7.35 10.47 11.21
C GLU A 92 -8.86 10.27 11.38
N LYS A 93 -9.57 11.35 11.65
CA LYS A 93 -11.03 11.36 11.84
C LYS A 93 -11.77 11.37 10.51
N LEU A 94 -11.42 10.45 9.62
CA LEU A 94 -12.17 10.20 8.40
C LEU A 94 -13.28 9.20 8.70
N GLY A 95 -14.51 9.50 8.33
CA GLY A 95 -15.68 8.62 8.56
C GLY A 95 -15.62 7.29 7.79
N PHE A 96 -14.53 7.06 7.08
CA PHE A 96 -14.29 5.94 6.19
C PHE A 96 -12.93 5.31 6.53
N LYS A 97 -12.88 3.99 6.69
CA LYS A 97 -11.67 3.28 7.08
C LYS A 97 -10.80 2.95 5.87
N TYR A 98 -9.48 3.03 6.00
CA TYR A 98 -8.58 2.48 4.98
C TYR A 98 -8.83 0.97 4.84
N TRP A 99 -8.87 0.26 5.95
CA TRP A 99 -9.13 -1.16 6.03
C TRP A 99 -10.63 -1.40 6.28
N GLY A 100 -11.34 -1.76 5.18
CA GLY A 100 -12.75 -2.13 5.21
C GLY A 100 -13.76 -1.08 4.74
N GLY A 101 -13.32 0.12 4.37
CA GLY A 101 -14.24 1.16 3.88
C GLY A 101 -15.27 1.57 4.92
N THR A 102 -16.51 1.15 4.76
CA THR A 102 -17.60 1.36 5.71
C THR A 102 -17.63 0.32 6.84
N VAL A 103 -16.92 -0.80 6.68
CA VAL A 103 -16.74 -1.84 7.69
C VAL A 103 -15.41 -1.61 8.40
N ASP A 104 -15.37 -1.74 9.72
CA ASP A 104 -14.13 -1.65 10.49
C ASP A 104 -13.48 -3.05 10.57
N LEU A 105 -12.56 -3.34 9.64
CA LEU A 105 -11.90 -4.65 9.60
C LEU A 105 -11.12 -4.96 10.87
N GLN A 106 -10.45 -3.98 11.48
CA GLN A 106 -9.74 -4.20 12.74
C GLN A 106 -10.68 -4.71 13.81
N GLU A 107 -11.85 -4.07 14.00
CA GLU A 107 -12.82 -4.51 15.00
C GLU A 107 -13.44 -5.87 14.63
N LYS A 108 -13.68 -6.14 13.34
CA LYS A 108 -14.18 -7.45 12.91
C LYS A 108 -13.20 -8.60 13.18
N MET A 109 -11.91 -8.37 13.01
CA MET A 109 -10.87 -9.33 13.34
C MET A 109 -10.76 -9.49 14.86
N ARG A 110 -10.92 -8.41 15.64
CA ARG A 110 -10.97 -8.45 17.11
C ARG A 110 -12.21 -9.18 17.64
N ASP A 111 -13.37 -8.96 17.04
CA ASP A 111 -14.61 -9.68 17.35
C ASP A 111 -14.45 -11.21 17.13
N ALA A 112 -13.57 -11.60 16.20
CA ALA A 112 -13.21 -12.99 15.93
C ALA A 112 -12.13 -13.55 16.89
N GLY A 113 -11.65 -12.75 17.86
CA GLY A 113 -10.74 -13.18 18.91
C GLY A 113 -9.27 -12.84 18.71
N TYR A 114 -8.90 -12.10 17.65
CA TYR A 114 -7.49 -11.78 17.36
C TYR A 114 -7.09 -10.38 17.86
N GLU A 115 -5.88 -10.24 18.38
CA GLU A 115 -5.32 -8.93 18.73
C GLU A 115 -4.81 -8.22 17.45
N VAL A 116 -5.49 -7.15 17.03
CA VAL A 116 -5.21 -6.46 15.76
C VAL A 116 -5.09 -4.97 15.98
N TYR A 117 -4.12 -4.36 15.31
CA TYR A 117 -3.86 -2.92 15.31
C TYR A 117 -3.74 -2.39 13.88
N THR A 118 -4.16 -1.16 13.66
CA THR A 118 -3.96 -0.42 12.40
C THR A 118 -2.96 0.70 12.66
N ALA A 119 -1.82 0.65 12.01
CA ALA A 119 -0.81 1.69 12.09
C ALA A 119 -1.15 2.88 11.19
N ALA A 120 -0.74 4.08 11.63
CA ALA A 120 -0.84 5.32 10.87
C ALA A 120 0.57 5.88 10.65
N VAL A 121 1.11 5.74 9.45
CA VAL A 121 2.41 6.25 9.03
C VAL A 121 2.26 7.31 7.94
N GLY A 122 3.32 8.00 7.54
CA GLY A 122 3.27 9.04 6.51
C GLY A 122 2.69 8.53 5.19
N PRO A 123 1.60 9.12 4.68
CA PRO A 123 0.91 8.62 3.49
C PRO A 123 1.71 8.79 2.20
N ILE A 124 2.72 9.67 2.19
CA ILE A 124 3.56 9.99 1.02
C ILE A 124 5.05 9.98 1.32
N SER A 125 5.45 9.60 2.54
CA SER A 125 6.85 9.47 2.94
C SER A 125 7.53 8.27 2.27
N SER A 126 8.85 8.26 2.29
CA SER A 126 9.65 7.11 1.84
C SER A 126 9.43 5.87 2.71
N ASN A 127 9.83 4.71 2.22
CA ASN A 127 9.75 3.47 3.00
C ASN A 127 10.66 3.49 4.23
N TRP A 128 11.78 4.24 4.18
CA TRP A 128 12.64 4.45 5.34
C TRP A 128 11.93 5.26 6.42
N ASP A 129 11.43 6.44 6.07
CA ASP A 129 10.71 7.30 7.01
C ASP A 129 9.49 6.58 7.61
N ARG A 130 8.71 5.90 6.77
CA ARG A 130 7.56 5.11 7.22
C ARG A 130 7.95 3.96 8.15
N ALA A 131 9.10 3.32 7.95
CA ALA A 131 9.62 2.29 8.87
C ALA A 131 10.01 2.88 10.23
N CYS A 132 10.62 4.08 10.25
CA CYS A 132 10.93 4.80 11.48
C CYS A 132 9.67 5.24 12.23
N GLU A 133 8.67 5.73 11.49
CA GLU A 133 7.37 6.08 12.06
C GLU A 133 6.63 4.85 12.60
N LEU A 134 6.66 3.73 11.87
CA LEU A 134 6.06 2.46 12.29
C LEU A 134 6.71 1.97 13.58
N TYR A 135 8.02 2.09 13.72
CA TYR A 135 8.73 1.76 14.95
C TYR A 135 8.19 2.58 16.14
N ALA A 136 8.18 3.91 16.01
CA ALA A 136 7.66 4.77 17.08
C ALA A 136 6.16 4.56 17.33
N TYR A 137 5.38 4.25 16.31
CA TYR A 137 3.97 3.93 16.43
C TYR A 137 3.72 2.66 17.24
N ILE A 138 4.54 1.60 17.04
CA ILE A 138 4.43 0.32 17.76
C ILE A 138 4.94 0.44 19.19
N VAL A 139 6.19 0.89 19.40
CA VAL A 139 6.84 0.86 20.71
C VAL A 139 6.57 2.09 21.55
N GLY A 140 6.17 3.20 20.92
CA GLY A 140 6.06 4.52 21.55
C GLY A 140 7.36 5.29 21.46
N GLY A 141 7.27 6.59 21.74
CA GLY A 141 8.41 7.51 21.69
C GLY A 141 8.39 8.45 20.49
N ARG A 142 9.43 9.23 20.37
CA ARG A 142 9.62 10.16 19.27
C ARG A 142 10.21 9.45 18.06
N VAL A 143 9.69 9.73 16.87
CA VAL A 143 10.27 9.23 15.63
C VAL A 143 11.70 9.75 15.50
N ASP A 144 12.63 8.85 15.21
CA ASP A 144 14.01 9.14 14.86
C ASP A 144 14.28 8.58 13.45
N TYR A 145 14.39 9.46 12.46
CA TYR A 145 14.64 9.08 11.08
C TYR A 145 16.09 8.68 10.81
N GLY A 146 16.97 8.86 11.81
CA GLY A 146 18.39 8.64 11.69
C GLY A 146 19.16 9.93 11.38
N ALA A 147 20.35 10.05 11.95
CA ALA A 147 21.16 11.24 11.76
C ALA A 147 21.87 11.27 10.40
N ALA A 148 22.35 10.12 9.93
CA ALA A 148 22.96 9.99 8.62
C ALA A 148 21.92 10.21 7.51
N HIS A 149 20.75 9.56 7.65
CA HIS A 149 19.65 9.69 6.71
C HIS A 149 19.15 11.14 6.62
N ALA A 150 18.87 11.78 7.75
CA ALA A 150 18.42 13.16 7.80
C ALA A 150 19.44 14.14 7.17
N ALA A 151 20.72 13.93 7.44
CA ALA A 151 21.79 14.73 6.82
C ALA A 151 21.90 14.53 5.31
N LYS A 152 21.74 13.28 4.84
CA LYS A 152 21.81 12.90 3.42
C LYS A 152 20.69 13.55 2.61
N TYR A 153 19.46 13.58 3.13
CA TYR A 153 18.30 14.08 2.41
C TYR A 153 17.91 15.53 2.76
N GLY A 154 18.46 16.09 3.84
CA GLY A 154 18.29 17.50 4.20
C GLY A 154 16.97 17.81 4.89
N HIS A 155 16.54 16.93 5.79
CA HIS A 155 15.36 17.10 6.64
C HIS A 155 15.71 16.95 8.14
N ASP A 156 14.75 17.23 9.02
CA ASP A 156 14.93 17.08 10.46
C ASP A 156 15.06 15.59 10.84
N ARG A 157 15.99 15.28 11.75
CA ARG A 157 16.18 13.92 12.26
C ARG A 157 14.97 13.39 13.02
N TYR A 158 14.24 14.26 13.69
CA TYR A 158 13.17 13.86 14.61
C TYR A 158 11.80 14.29 14.12
N GLY A 159 10.84 13.36 14.16
CA GLY A 159 9.44 13.60 13.84
C GLY A 159 8.54 13.66 15.07
N LYS A 160 7.30 13.20 14.91
CA LYS A 160 6.26 13.15 15.94
C LYS A 160 6.57 12.17 17.06
N THR A 161 5.86 12.36 18.18
CA THR A 161 5.87 11.43 19.32
C THR A 161 4.59 10.61 19.33
N TYR A 162 4.71 9.30 19.48
CA TYR A 162 3.61 8.35 19.57
C TYR A 162 3.54 7.71 20.96
N SER A 163 2.31 7.35 21.38
CA SER A 163 2.09 6.68 22.67
C SER A 163 2.53 5.22 22.69
N GLY A 164 2.65 4.59 21.51
CA GLY A 164 2.89 3.16 21.36
C GLY A 164 1.60 2.34 21.44
N ILE A 165 1.39 1.46 20.45
CA ILE A 165 0.23 0.55 20.42
C ILE A 165 0.55 -0.82 21.01
N TYR A 166 1.82 -1.26 20.98
CA TYR A 166 2.26 -2.56 21.49
C TYR A 166 3.66 -2.48 22.10
N LYS A 167 3.74 -1.92 23.32
CA LYS A 167 5.04 -1.65 24.00
C LYS A 167 5.75 -2.90 24.52
N LYS A 168 5.05 -4.03 24.61
CA LYS A 168 5.61 -5.29 25.11
C LYS A 168 6.30 -6.13 24.04
N ILE A 169 6.42 -5.57 22.80
CA ILE A 169 7.09 -6.25 21.70
C ILE A 169 8.51 -6.69 22.09
N SER A 170 8.84 -7.94 21.83
CA SER A 170 10.12 -8.57 22.16
C SER A 170 10.27 -9.87 21.37
N SER A 171 11.38 -10.59 21.54
CA SER A 171 11.55 -11.94 20.99
C SER A 171 10.51 -12.96 21.50
N ASP A 172 9.97 -12.75 22.71
CA ASP A 172 8.94 -13.61 23.29
C ASP A 172 7.53 -13.11 23.01
N ASN A 173 7.39 -11.86 22.58
CA ASN A 173 6.12 -11.21 22.22
C ASN A 173 6.25 -10.60 20.84
N LYS A 174 6.36 -11.45 19.82
CA LYS A 174 6.50 -11.06 18.42
C LYS A 174 5.20 -10.47 17.86
N ILE A 175 5.27 -9.97 16.64
CA ILE A 175 4.10 -9.50 15.89
C ILE A 175 4.05 -10.11 14.50
N HIS A 176 2.87 -10.09 13.90
CA HIS A 176 2.66 -10.28 12.47
C HIS A 176 2.46 -8.92 11.81
N LEU A 177 3.11 -8.70 10.67
CA LEU A 177 2.96 -7.47 9.88
C LEU A 177 2.19 -7.78 8.59
N VAL A 178 1.16 -7.00 8.32
CA VAL A 178 0.37 -7.08 7.09
C VAL A 178 0.39 -5.73 6.40
N GLY A 179 1.04 -5.65 5.25
CA GLY A 179 1.17 -4.41 4.48
C GLY A 179 0.42 -4.48 3.15
N HIS A 180 -0.44 -3.50 2.89
CA HIS A 180 -1.10 -3.33 1.59
C HIS A 180 -0.37 -2.28 0.76
N SER A 181 -0.20 -2.55 -0.55
CA SER A 181 0.42 -1.59 -1.46
C SER A 181 1.82 -1.17 -0.99
N GLN A 182 2.17 0.12 -0.94
CA GLN A 182 3.42 0.62 -0.33
C GLN A 182 3.62 0.13 1.11
N GLY A 183 2.54 -0.15 1.85
CA GLY A 183 2.64 -0.69 3.21
C GLY A 183 3.43 -1.99 3.27
N GLY A 184 3.38 -2.82 2.21
CA GLY A 184 4.20 -4.02 2.11
C GLY A 184 5.70 -3.72 1.98
N GLN A 185 6.09 -2.71 1.19
CA GLN A 185 7.49 -2.25 1.16
C GLN A 185 7.92 -1.69 2.52
N THR A 186 7.05 -0.94 3.20
CA THR A 186 7.28 -0.37 4.53
C THR A 186 7.55 -1.46 5.57
N VAL A 187 6.71 -2.50 5.65
CA VAL A 187 6.90 -3.58 6.65
C VAL A 187 8.13 -4.43 6.35
N ARG A 188 8.52 -4.56 5.08
CA ARG A 188 9.78 -5.18 4.69
C ARG A 188 10.99 -4.38 5.19
N ALA A 189 11.02 -3.07 4.93
CA ALA A 189 12.06 -2.16 5.39
C ALA A 189 12.15 -2.15 6.93
N PHE A 190 11.01 -2.06 7.60
CA PHE A 190 10.93 -2.16 9.06
C PHE A 190 11.51 -3.47 9.58
N THR A 191 11.14 -4.60 9.00
CA THR A 191 11.65 -5.93 9.38
C THR A 191 13.18 -6.02 9.21
N GLN A 192 13.69 -5.49 8.10
CA GLN A 192 15.13 -5.41 7.85
C GLN A 192 15.85 -4.60 8.95
N LEU A 193 15.33 -3.42 9.29
CA LEU A 193 15.91 -2.56 10.30
C LEU A 193 15.84 -3.16 11.71
N ILE A 194 14.74 -3.81 12.08
CA ILE A 194 14.60 -4.51 13.36
C ILE A 194 15.63 -5.64 13.49
N ASN A 195 15.83 -6.43 12.43
CA ASN A 195 16.74 -7.58 12.46
C ASN A 195 18.21 -7.16 12.30
N GLN A 196 18.51 -6.28 11.34
CA GLN A 196 19.90 -5.99 10.94
C GLN A 196 20.37 -4.57 11.34
N GLY A 197 19.44 -3.68 11.65
CA GLY A 197 19.74 -2.26 11.88
C GLY A 197 20.23 -1.55 10.63
N SER A 198 20.98 -0.46 10.85
CA SER A 198 21.63 0.32 9.80
C SER A 198 23.10 0.58 10.16
N GLU A 199 24.01 0.08 9.35
CA GLU A 199 25.44 0.33 9.53
C GLU A 199 25.79 1.81 9.30
N GLU A 200 25.12 2.48 8.33
CA GLU A 200 25.31 3.90 8.04
C GLU A 200 24.97 4.75 9.27
N GLU A 201 23.85 4.48 9.93
CA GLU A 201 23.46 5.19 11.16
C GLU A 201 24.40 4.89 12.33
N ARG A 202 24.81 3.64 12.52
CA ARG A 202 25.75 3.26 13.59
C ARG A 202 27.13 3.88 13.41
N SER A 203 27.59 4.04 12.18
CA SER A 203 28.93 4.58 11.86
C SER A 203 28.96 6.11 11.77
N TYR A 204 27.82 6.79 11.75
CA TYR A 204 27.74 8.24 11.57
C TYR A 204 28.32 9.06 12.75
N GLY A 205 28.62 8.41 13.88
CA GLY A 205 29.29 9.04 15.01
C GLY A 205 28.37 9.74 16.01
N GLN A 206 27.06 9.50 15.95
CA GLN A 206 26.09 9.99 16.93
C GLN A 206 26.12 9.14 18.19
N LYS A 207 25.94 9.78 19.37
CA LYS A 207 25.88 9.07 20.66
C LYS A 207 24.55 8.40 20.91
N ASP A 208 23.46 9.02 20.44
CA ASP A 208 22.08 8.59 20.68
C ASP A 208 21.51 7.96 19.40
N ILE A 209 21.78 6.68 19.20
CA ILE A 209 21.29 5.91 18.04
C ILE A 209 19.99 5.22 18.43
N SER A 210 18.94 5.39 17.61
CA SER A 210 17.66 4.68 17.80
C SER A 210 17.89 3.18 17.92
N PRO A 211 17.21 2.48 18.84
CA PRO A 211 17.27 1.02 18.91
C PRO A 211 16.89 0.32 17.60
N LEU A 212 16.04 0.94 16.76
CA LEU A 212 15.71 0.45 15.43
C LEU A 212 16.98 0.24 14.57
N PHE A 213 17.94 1.16 14.64
CA PHE A 213 19.16 1.10 13.84
C PHE A 213 20.26 0.23 14.45
N GLN A 214 20.09 -0.22 15.70
CA GLN A 214 21.00 -1.19 16.31
C GLN A 214 20.84 -2.59 15.67
N GLY A 215 19.60 -2.98 15.37
CA GLY A 215 19.29 -4.33 14.89
C GLY A 215 19.39 -5.40 15.97
N GLY A 216 19.47 -6.67 15.54
CA GLY A 216 19.61 -7.82 16.42
C GLY A 216 18.35 -8.26 17.12
N ASN A 217 17.18 -7.73 16.73
CA ASN A 217 15.90 -8.03 17.36
C ASN A 217 15.09 -9.04 16.55
N ASP A 218 14.66 -10.14 17.16
CA ASP A 218 13.77 -11.17 16.60
C ASP A 218 12.31 -10.90 17.02
N TRP A 219 11.73 -9.78 16.56
CA TRP A 219 10.41 -9.30 16.97
C TRP A 219 9.29 -9.63 15.98
N ILE A 220 9.64 -10.08 14.79
CA ILE A 220 8.70 -10.28 13.70
C ILE A 220 8.57 -11.78 13.41
N ASN A 221 7.36 -12.34 13.58
CA ASN A 221 7.11 -13.72 13.22
C ASN A 221 6.81 -13.86 11.71
N SER A 222 5.99 -12.94 11.16
CA SER A 222 5.69 -12.96 9.74
C SER A 222 5.49 -11.57 9.12
N VAL A 223 5.74 -11.50 7.82
CA VAL A 223 5.45 -10.38 6.92
C VAL A 223 4.50 -10.88 5.83
N THR A 224 3.33 -10.28 5.72
CA THR A 224 2.38 -10.52 4.62
C THR A 224 2.26 -9.25 3.78
N THR A 225 2.54 -9.35 2.48
CA THR A 225 2.34 -8.27 1.51
C THR A 225 1.12 -8.55 0.64
N ILE A 226 0.27 -7.53 0.45
CA ILE A 226 -0.96 -7.62 -0.33
C ILE A 226 -0.91 -6.54 -1.42
N SER A 227 -1.02 -6.91 -2.68
CA SER A 227 -0.99 -5.96 -3.82
C SER A 227 0.21 -5.00 -3.76
N THR A 228 1.36 -5.49 -3.27
CA THR A 228 2.54 -4.66 -2.96
C THR A 228 3.45 -4.53 -4.17
N PRO A 229 3.88 -3.31 -4.53
CA PRO A 229 4.87 -3.10 -5.58
C PRO A 229 6.29 -3.45 -5.08
N ASN A 230 6.57 -4.76 -4.87
CA ASN A 230 7.88 -5.22 -4.37
C ASN A 230 9.04 -4.79 -5.28
N ASP A 231 8.78 -4.68 -6.57
CA ASP A 231 9.72 -4.23 -7.61
C ASP A 231 9.32 -2.86 -8.18
N GLY A 232 8.50 -2.09 -7.45
CA GLY A 232 7.90 -0.86 -7.95
C GLY A 232 6.69 -1.10 -8.88
N THR A 233 6.18 -0.03 -9.46
CA THR A 233 5.08 -0.05 -10.42
C THR A 233 5.40 0.79 -11.66
N THR A 234 5.04 0.28 -12.83
CA THR A 234 5.19 1.02 -14.09
C THR A 234 4.30 2.26 -14.14
N LEU A 235 3.29 2.38 -13.29
CA LEU A 235 2.50 3.60 -13.15
C LEU A 235 3.37 4.79 -12.69
N SER A 236 4.20 4.59 -11.66
CA SER A 236 5.12 5.63 -11.17
C SER A 236 6.23 5.96 -12.15
N ASP A 237 6.56 5.05 -13.05
CA ASP A 237 7.51 5.31 -14.15
C ASP A 237 6.87 6.10 -15.31
N ALA A 238 5.56 5.96 -15.51
CA ALA A 238 4.84 6.49 -16.67
C ALA A 238 4.32 7.91 -16.47
N ILE A 239 3.97 8.31 -15.24
CA ILE A 239 3.39 9.63 -14.95
C ILE A 239 4.05 10.27 -13.71
N PRO A 240 4.16 11.63 -13.70
CA PRO A 240 4.61 12.36 -12.52
C PRO A 240 3.71 12.07 -11.32
N PHE A 241 4.31 11.83 -10.16
CA PHE A 241 3.60 11.43 -8.96
C PHE A 241 2.54 12.45 -8.50
N VAL A 242 2.84 13.75 -8.63
CA VAL A 242 1.89 14.83 -8.27
C VAL A 242 0.62 14.74 -9.11
N ASP A 243 0.72 14.41 -10.41
CA ASP A 243 -0.42 14.23 -11.30
C ASP A 243 -1.28 13.03 -10.90
N TYR A 244 -0.64 12.00 -10.37
CA TYR A 244 -1.28 10.78 -9.91
C TYR A 244 -1.98 10.94 -8.54
N ILE A 245 -1.39 11.65 -7.56
CA ILE A 245 -1.97 11.79 -6.22
C ILE A 245 -3.00 12.91 -6.12
N THR A 246 -2.96 13.92 -6.99
CA THR A 246 -3.91 15.04 -6.95
C THR A 246 -5.38 14.58 -7.00
N PRO A 247 -5.78 13.63 -7.88
CA PRO A 247 -7.13 13.07 -7.85
C PRO A 247 -7.46 12.35 -6.54
N LEU A 248 -6.50 11.61 -5.98
CA LEU A 248 -6.69 10.89 -4.71
C LEU A 248 -6.90 11.84 -3.53
N CYS A 249 -6.21 12.99 -3.52
CA CYS A 249 -6.46 14.06 -2.56
C CYS A 249 -7.88 14.62 -2.69
N GLY A 250 -8.39 14.78 -3.91
CA GLY A 250 -9.77 15.20 -4.17
C GLY A 250 -10.79 14.19 -3.64
N ILE A 251 -10.55 12.90 -3.83
CA ILE A 251 -11.40 11.82 -3.33
C ILE A 251 -11.40 11.79 -1.80
N ALA A 252 -10.24 11.92 -1.15
CA ALA A 252 -10.15 12.03 0.30
C ALA A 252 -10.90 13.26 0.84
N GLY A 253 -10.83 14.40 0.13
CA GLY A 253 -11.57 15.61 0.45
C GLY A 253 -13.09 15.46 0.33
N VAL A 254 -13.57 14.70 -0.66
CA VAL A 254 -15.03 14.45 -0.86
C VAL A 254 -15.56 13.39 0.12
N ALA A 255 -14.76 12.39 0.48
CA ALA A 255 -15.15 11.36 1.45
C ALA A 255 -15.42 11.92 2.86
N THR A 256 -14.92 13.13 3.15
CA THR A 256 -15.15 13.84 4.43
C THR A 256 -16.48 14.60 4.51
N GLY A 257 -17.29 14.63 3.44
CA GLY A 257 -18.60 15.32 3.39
C GLY A 257 -18.48 16.84 3.25
N SER A 258 -19.33 17.42 2.43
CA SER A 258 -19.26 18.84 2.02
C SER A 258 -19.47 19.89 3.14
N ASN A 259 -19.79 19.48 4.37
CA ASN A 259 -19.95 20.39 5.51
C ASN A 259 -18.90 20.20 6.61
N ASP A 260 -18.08 19.14 6.57
CA ASP A 260 -17.08 18.80 7.58
C ASP A 260 -15.62 18.87 7.07
N LEU A 261 -15.39 19.45 5.88
CA LEU A 261 -14.02 19.75 5.39
C LEU A 261 -13.20 20.59 6.38
N VAL A 262 -13.87 21.32 7.27
CA VAL A 262 -13.24 22.11 8.34
C VAL A 262 -12.79 21.21 9.51
N ASN A 263 -13.46 20.08 9.72
CA ASN A 263 -13.21 19.16 10.84
C ASN A 263 -12.52 17.85 10.41
N SER A 264 -12.37 17.59 9.12
CA SER A 264 -11.62 16.44 8.63
C SER A 264 -10.12 16.68 8.83
N TYR A 265 -9.46 15.72 9.41
CA TYR A 265 -8.04 15.77 9.70
C TYR A 265 -7.32 14.68 8.90
N PHE A 266 -6.77 15.06 7.73
CA PHE A 266 -5.81 14.23 7.01
C PHE A 266 -4.43 14.87 7.14
N ASP A 267 -3.50 14.13 7.68
CA ASP A 267 -2.15 14.60 7.96
C ASP A 267 -1.13 13.87 7.06
N PHE A 268 -0.38 14.64 6.26
CA PHE A 268 0.68 14.07 5.43
C PHE A 268 1.90 13.62 6.23
N LYS A 269 1.99 13.98 7.51
CA LYS A 269 3.10 13.62 8.42
C LYS A 269 4.46 13.96 7.84
N LEU A 270 4.59 15.18 7.33
CA LEU A 270 5.81 15.72 6.74
C LEU A 270 6.47 16.77 7.65
N ASP A 271 6.37 16.57 8.97
CA ASP A 271 6.93 17.52 9.97
C ASP A 271 8.44 17.67 9.78
N GLN A 272 9.15 16.57 9.48
CA GLN A 272 10.59 16.55 9.23
C GLN A 272 11.00 17.42 8.03
N TRP A 273 10.10 17.66 7.10
CA TRP A 273 10.31 18.55 5.95
C TRP A 273 9.82 19.97 6.17
N GLY A 274 9.41 20.33 7.40
CA GLY A 274 8.81 21.64 7.69
C GLY A 274 7.43 21.84 7.08
N LEU A 275 6.76 20.76 6.70
CA LEU A 275 5.45 20.76 6.05
C LEU A 275 4.34 20.27 6.99
N ALA A 276 4.50 20.41 8.29
CA ALA A 276 3.43 20.15 9.26
C ALA A 276 2.20 21.00 8.96
N LYS A 277 1.00 20.47 9.24
CA LYS A 277 -0.24 21.26 9.18
C LYS A 277 -0.19 22.35 10.24
N GLN A 278 -0.46 23.59 9.84
CA GLN A 278 -0.42 24.75 10.73
C GLN A 278 -1.71 24.88 11.54
N ASP A 279 -1.63 25.54 12.70
CA ASP A 279 -2.82 25.86 13.50
C ASP A 279 -3.77 26.75 12.70
N ASN A 280 -5.06 26.37 12.71
CA ASN A 280 -6.13 27.04 11.95
C ASN A 280 -5.98 26.97 10.41
N GLU A 281 -5.05 26.19 9.86
CA GLU A 281 -4.93 25.95 8.44
C GLU A 281 -6.06 25.02 7.97
N SER A 282 -6.81 25.44 6.93
CA SER A 282 -7.83 24.57 6.32
C SER A 282 -7.16 23.36 5.64
N GLN A 283 -7.89 22.25 5.57
CA GLN A 283 -7.37 21.04 4.91
C GLN A 283 -7.00 21.29 3.44
N VAL A 284 -7.81 22.08 2.73
CA VAL A 284 -7.55 22.41 1.32
C VAL A 284 -6.28 23.25 1.16
N HIS A 285 -6.04 24.21 2.05
CA HIS A 285 -4.83 25.03 2.02
C HIS A 285 -3.58 24.20 2.33
N TYR A 286 -3.66 23.35 3.37
CA TYR A 286 -2.59 22.40 3.72
C TYR A 286 -2.23 21.48 2.54
N MET A 287 -3.23 20.82 1.94
CA MET A 287 -3.02 19.97 0.77
C MET A 287 -2.39 20.73 -0.39
N GLY A 288 -2.90 21.94 -0.69
CA GLY A 288 -2.31 22.79 -1.73
C GLY A 288 -0.85 23.14 -1.46
N ARG A 289 -0.50 23.47 -0.22
CA ARG A 289 0.88 23.78 0.21
C ARG A 289 1.82 22.57 0.08
N VAL A 290 1.36 21.39 0.46
CA VAL A 290 2.12 20.14 0.30
C VAL A 290 2.32 19.82 -1.18
N LEU A 291 1.26 19.82 -1.99
CA LEU A 291 1.32 19.46 -3.41
C LEU A 291 2.15 20.44 -4.25
N SER A 292 2.16 21.73 -3.88
CA SER A 292 2.99 22.77 -4.54
C SER A 292 4.41 22.89 -3.99
N SER A 293 4.78 22.07 -3.01
CA SER A 293 6.10 22.11 -2.41
C SER A 293 7.20 21.67 -3.38
N LYS A 294 8.35 22.30 -3.28
CA LYS A 294 9.55 21.91 -4.05
C LYS A 294 10.19 20.59 -3.56
N ILE A 295 9.67 19.99 -2.49
CA ILE A 295 10.14 18.68 -1.99
C ILE A 295 10.10 17.63 -3.09
N TRP A 296 9.07 17.64 -3.95
CA TRP A 296 8.89 16.70 -5.06
C TRP A 296 10.02 16.72 -6.11
N GLU A 297 10.76 17.84 -6.20
CA GLU A 297 11.86 18.02 -7.15
C GLU A 297 13.24 17.87 -6.50
N ARG A 298 13.31 17.94 -5.16
CA ARG A 298 14.57 18.09 -4.42
C ARG A 298 15.09 16.83 -3.78
N THR A 299 14.23 15.86 -3.56
CA THR A 299 14.61 14.64 -2.86
C THR A 299 14.02 13.39 -3.49
N THR A 300 14.74 12.29 -3.38
CA THR A 300 14.25 10.94 -3.68
C THR A 300 13.71 10.23 -2.43
N ASP A 301 13.77 10.87 -1.28
CA ASP A 301 13.28 10.32 -0.01
C ASP A 301 11.76 10.55 0.15
N MET A 302 11.01 10.02 -0.80
CA MET A 302 9.56 10.13 -0.93
C MET A 302 8.99 8.88 -1.58
N CYS A 303 7.72 8.59 -1.30
CA CYS A 303 7.04 7.45 -1.91
C CYS A 303 7.03 7.47 -3.45
N SER A 304 7.09 8.65 -4.07
CA SER A 304 7.17 8.79 -5.53
C SER A 304 8.37 8.08 -6.13
N TYR A 305 9.50 8.14 -5.46
CA TYR A 305 10.71 7.42 -5.86
C TYR A 305 10.61 5.93 -5.53
N ASP A 306 10.24 5.61 -4.30
CA ASP A 306 10.17 4.23 -3.81
C ASP A 306 9.17 3.36 -4.58
N LEU A 307 8.10 3.97 -5.11
CA LEU A 307 7.11 3.28 -5.92
C LEU A 307 7.53 3.08 -7.38
N SER A 308 8.58 3.77 -7.85
CA SER A 308 9.11 3.52 -9.19
C SER A 308 9.81 2.16 -9.28
N THR A 309 9.95 1.61 -10.48
CA THR A 309 10.68 0.34 -10.66
C THR A 309 12.16 0.46 -10.30
N TYR A 310 12.74 1.64 -10.43
CA TYR A 310 14.10 1.92 -10.01
C TYR A 310 14.23 1.99 -8.48
N GLY A 311 13.32 2.70 -7.80
CA GLY A 311 13.28 2.76 -6.34
C GLY A 311 13.00 1.38 -5.70
N GLY A 312 12.12 0.58 -6.33
CA GLY A 312 11.88 -0.81 -5.92
C GLY A 312 13.14 -1.68 -6.05
N GLU A 313 13.90 -1.54 -7.14
CA GLU A 313 15.18 -2.22 -7.30
C GLU A 313 16.19 -1.79 -6.22
N GLU A 314 16.28 -0.50 -5.91
CA GLU A 314 17.19 -0.01 -4.87
C GLU A 314 16.79 -0.51 -3.48
N LEU A 315 15.50 -0.49 -3.14
CA LEU A 315 14.98 -1.06 -1.90
C LEU A 315 15.42 -2.52 -1.77
N ASN A 316 15.26 -3.30 -2.81
CA ASN A 316 15.56 -4.73 -2.82
C ASN A 316 17.07 -5.04 -2.71
N LYS A 317 17.95 -4.08 -2.98
CA LYS A 317 19.42 -4.27 -2.79
C LYS A 317 19.79 -4.39 -1.31
N TRP A 318 19.06 -3.76 -0.40
CA TRP A 318 19.35 -3.78 1.02
C TRP A 318 18.28 -4.46 1.89
N VAL A 319 17.01 -4.49 1.47
CA VAL A 319 15.92 -5.17 2.18
C VAL A 319 15.84 -6.62 1.72
N LYS A 320 16.15 -7.55 2.62
CA LYS A 320 16.20 -8.99 2.35
C LYS A 320 15.22 -9.76 3.22
N ALA A 321 14.80 -10.93 2.75
CA ALA A 321 14.06 -11.87 3.58
C ALA A 321 14.93 -12.34 4.75
N GLN A 322 14.47 -12.12 5.99
CA GLN A 322 15.20 -12.51 7.20
C GLN A 322 14.97 -14.00 7.49
N PRO A 323 16.01 -14.77 7.87
CA PRO A 323 15.95 -16.24 7.98
C PRO A 323 14.99 -16.74 9.06
N ASN A 324 14.64 -15.90 10.04
CA ASN A 324 13.77 -16.18 11.17
C ASN A 324 12.29 -15.77 10.93
N VAL A 325 11.95 -15.19 9.78
CA VAL A 325 10.65 -14.60 9.48
C VAL A 325 9.94 -15.35 8.34
N TYR A 326 8.63 -15.58 8.47
CA TYR A 326 7.79 -16.07 7.38
C TYR A 326 7.36 -14.91 6.47
N TYR A 327 7.50 -15.08 5.15
CA TYR A 327 7.05 -14.09 4.16
C TYR A 327 5.95 -14.66 3.28
N PHE A 328 4.85 -13.90 3.16
CA PHE A 328 3.74 -14.23 2.26
C PHE A 328 3.49 -13.07 1.30
N SER A 329 3.24 -13.37 0.02
CA SER A 329 2.86 -12.37 -0.97
C SER A 329 1.54 -12.72 -1.64
N TRP A 330 0.56 -11.82 -1.55
CA TRP A 330 -0.73 -11.94 -2.20
C TRP A 330 -0.80 -11.00 -3.40
N THR A 331 -1.03 -11.58 -4.58
CA THR A 331 -1.15 -10.87 -5.85
C THR A 331 -2.62 -10.71 -6.20
N THR A 332 -3.02 -9.51 -6.62
CA THR A 332 -4.34 -9.19 -7.16
C THR A 332 -4.26 -8.86 -8.65
N SER A 333 -5.29 -9.18 -9.41
CA SER A 333 -5.37 -8.92 -10.85
C SER A 333 -6.80 -8.62 -11.28
N ALA A 334 -6.98 -7.49 -11.97
CA ALA A 334 -8.26 -7.05 -12.51
C ALA A 334 -8.18 -6.68 -14.00
N THR A 335 -7.20 -7.24 -14.73
CA THR A 335 -7.03 -7.03 -16.17
C THR A 335 -7.12 -8.32 -16.96
N LYS A 336 -7.46 -8.19 -18.24
CA LYS A 336 -7.42 -9.26 -19.24
C LYS A 336 -6.64 -8.80 -20.48
N PRO A 337 -6.05 -9.72 -21.26
CA PRO A 337 -5.48 -9.35 -22.55
C PRO A 337 -6.57 -8.92 -23.53
N SER A 338 -6.36 -7.83 -24.25
CA SER A 338 -7.20 -7.37 -25.36
C SER A 338 -7.11 -8.35 -26.53
N ALA A 339 -8.26 -8.73 -27.08
CA ALA A 339 -8.34 -9.59 -28.27
C ALA A 339 -7.74 -8.90 -29.52
N ILE A 340 -7.69 -7.57 -29.54
CA ILE A 340 -7.23 -6.78 -30.70
C ILE A 340 -5.71 -6.56 -30.65
N THR A 341 -5.18 -6.16 -29.48
CA THR A 341 -3.78 -5.71 -29.38
C THR A 341 -2.89 -6.65 -28.58
N GLY A 342 -3.48 -7.55 -27.78
CA GLY A 342 -2.78 -8.37 -26.79
C GLY A 342 -2.29 -7.62 -25.56
N HIS A 343 -2.42 -6.27 -25.52
CA HIS A 343 -2.16 -5.49 -24.31
C HIS A 343 -3.15 -5.84 -23.20
N HIS A 344 -2.77 -5.66 -21.94
CA HIS A 344 -3.73 -5.83 -20.84
C HIS A 344 -4.62 -4.60 -20.70
N ILE A 345 -5.92 -4.84 -20.57
CA ILE A 345 -6.95 -3.83 -20.41
C ILE A 345 -7.75 -4.10 -19.13
N PRO A 346 -8.36 -3.06 -18.52
CA PRO A 346 -9.26 -3.24 -17.37
C PRO A 346 -10.34 -4.26 -17.70
N GLN A 347 -10.63 -5.15 -16.77
CA GLN A 347 -11.74 -6.09 -16.92
C GLN A 347 -13.05 -5.37 -16.53
N PRO A 348 -13.99 -5.21 -17.50
CA PRO A 348 -15.24 -4.53 -17.23
C PRO A 348 -16.07 -5.24 -16.16
N GLY A 349 -16.71 -4.43 -15.27
CA GLY A 349 -17.50 -4.97 -14.16
C GLY A 349 -16.70 -5.55 -12.98
N VAL A 350 -15.36 -5.55 -13.11
CA VAL A 350 -14.42 -5.99 -12.06
C VAL A 350 -13.65 -4.77 -11.52
N MET A 351 -12.80 -4.18 -12.36
CA MET A 351 -11.98 -3.04 -11.95
C MET A 351 -12.84 -1.78 -11.76
N ASN A 352 -12.54 -1.01 -10.72
CA ASN A 352 -13.12 0.32 -10.52
C ASN A 352 -12.74 1.25 -11.69
N LYS A 353 -13.74 1.94 -12.24
CA LYS A 353 -13.56 2.83 -13.41
C LYS A 353 -12.52 3.94 -13.18
N ASN A 354 -12.34 4.38 -11.95
CA ASN A 354 -11.30 5.37 -11.61
C ASN A 354 -9.87 4.89 -11.90
N PHE A 355 -9.67 3.58 -12.02
CA PHE A 355 -8.36 2.97 -12.27
C PHE A 355 -8.11 2.66 -13.75
N TYR A 356 -9.11 2.84 -14.62
CA TYR A 356 -9.04 2.45 -16.03
C TYR A 356 -7.87 3.10 -16.76
N VAL A 357 -7.68 4.41 -16.61
CA VAL A 357 -6.57 5.13 -17.28
C VAL A 357 -5.22 4.59 -16.83
N ASN A 358 -5.03 4.44 -15.52
CA ASN A 358 -3.79 3.91 -14.95
C ASN A 358 -3.52 2.49 -15.46
N SER A 359 -4.55 1.64 -15.41
CA SER A 359 -4.47 0.24 -15.85
C SER A 359 -4.13 0.11 -17.34
N LEU A 360 -4.76 0.93 -18.20
CA LEU A 360 -4.48 0.96 -19.65
C LEU A 360 -3.03 1.44 -19.94
N MET A 361 -2.52 2.40 -19.17
CA MET A 361 -1.13 2.85 -19.30
C MET A 361 -0.17 1.72 -18.92
N MET A 362 -0.37 1.09 -17.77
CA MET A 362 0.44 -0.02 -17.30
C MET A 362 0.34 -1.25 -18.22
N GLY A 363 -0.86 -1.52 -18.75
CA GLY A 363 -1.16 -2.68 -19.59
C GLY A 363 -0.46 -2.73 -20.95
N LYS A 364 0.25 -1.67 -21.33
CA LYS A 364 1.04 -1.57 -22.57
C LYS A 364 2.44 -1.00 -22.38
N TYR A 365 2.78 -0.61 -21.12
CA TYR A 365 4.05 0.05 -20.84
C TYR A 365 5.22 -0.89 -21.10
N THR A 366 6.21 -0.38 -21.81
CA THR A 366 7.50 -1.05 -22.02
C THR A 366 8.63 -0.06 -21.87
N ARG A 367 9.77 -0.53 -21.39
CA ARG A 367 11.02 0.21 -21.34
C ARG A 367 12.19 -0.70 -21.63
N ASN A 368 12.91 -0.39 -22.70
CA ASN A 368 14.15 -1.06 -23.06
C ASN A 368 15.07 0.01 -23.66
N ASP A 369 15.51 0.92 -22.81
CA ASP A 369 16.43 1.99 -23.12
C ASP A 369 17.77 1.78 -22.39
N ASN A 370 18.79 2.52 -22.76
CA ASN A 370 20.11 2.45 -22.14
C ASN A 370 20.21 3.37 -20.88
N SER A 371 19.10 3.63 -20.21
CA SER A 371 19.04 4.54 -19.04
C SER A 371 19.64 3.95 -17.76
N GLY A 372 19.97 2.66 -17.73
CA GLY A 372 20.37 1.95 -16.53
C GLY A 372 19.22 1.57 -15.61
N ARG A 373 17.97 1.89 -16.01
CA ARG A 373 16.76 1.48 -15.28
C ARG A 373 16.35 0.06 -15.69
N PRO A 374 15.55 -0.64 -14.84
CA PRO A 374 15.09 -1.99 -15.14
C PRO A 374 14.37 -2.07 -16.50
N VAL A 375 14.65 -3.13 -17.26
CA VAL A 375 13.94 -3.44 -18.50
C VAL A 375 12.51 -3.86 -18.17
N ILE A 376 11.53 -3.28 -18.85
CA ILE A 376 10.11 -3.58 -18.69
C ILE A 376 9.58 -4.12 -20.01
N ASP A 377 9.10 -5.33 -20.01
CA ASP A 377 8.51 -6.02 -21.15
C ASP A 377 7.02 -6.38 -20.92
N LYS A 378 6.46 -7.16 -21.81
CA LYS A 378 5.04 -7.58 -21.75
C LYS A 378 4.65 -8.37 -20.51
N SER A 379 5.59 -8.96 -19.78
CA SER A 379 5.31 -9.69 -18.54
C SER A 379 4.83 -8.78 -17.40
N TRP A 380 5.04 -7.47 -17.55
CA TRP A 380 4.59 -6.43 -16.62
C TRP A 380 3.17 -5.92 -16.91
N TRP A 381 2.53 -6.27 -18.02
CA TRP A 381 1.26 -5.66 -18.44
C TRP A 381 0.07 -6.03 -17.54
N GLN A 382 0.03 -7.26 -17.01
CA GLN A 382 -1.03 -7.65 -16.07
C GLN A 382 -0.94 -6.80 -14.81
N ASN A 383 -2.09 -6.24 -14.34
CA ASN A 383 -2.13 -5.32 -13.22
C ASN A 383 -3.50 -5.32 -12.51
N ASP A 384 -3.54 -4.70 -11.34
CA ASP A 384 -4.73 -4.50 -10.51
C ASP A 384 -5.27 -3.06 -10.55
N GLY A 385 -4.75 -2.23 -11.45
CA GLY A 385 -5.10 -0.82 -11.58
C GLY A 385 -4.05 0.15 -11.01
N TYR A 386 -3.18 -0.30 -10.10
CA TYR A 386 -2.09 0.49 -9.52
C TYR A 386 -0.74 -0.22 -9.54
N VAL A 387 -0.73 -1.56 -9.46
CA VAL A 387 0.51 -2.36 -9.35
C VAL A 387 0.50 -3.50 -10.36
N ASN A 388 1.63 -3.70 -11.03
CA ASN A 388 1.84 -4.81 -11.95
C ASN A 388 1.89 -6.14 -11.17
N CYS A 389 1.17 -7.17 -11.61
CA CYS A 389 1.08 -8.46 -10.91
C CYS A 389 2.44 -9.12 -10.70
N ILE A 390 3.35 -9.00 -11.67
CA ILE A 390 4.71 -9.54 -11.56
C ILE A 390 5.49 -8.95 -10.37
N SER A 391 5.24 -7.69 -10.04
CA SER A 391 5.86 -6.98 -8.91
C SER A 391 5.25 -7.37 -7.56
N GLN A 392 3.99 -7.83 -7.54
CA GLN A 392 3.32 -8.17 -6.28
C GLN A 392 3.78 -9.51 -5.70
N ASN A 393 4.31 -10.40 -6.53
CA ASN A 393 4.64 -11.78 -6.18
C ASN A 393 5.97 -11.95 -5.39
N GLY A 394 6.49 -10.87 -4.81
CA GLY A 394 7.76 -10.83 -4.11
C GLY A 394 8.87 -10.10 -4.89
N PRO A 395 9.96 -9.72 -4.22
CA PRO A 395 11.03 -8.92 -4.81
C PRO A 395 11.90 -9.74 -5.78
N LYS A 396 12.12 -9.21 -6.97
CA LYS A 396 12.94 -9.82 -8.04
C LYS A 396 14.04 -8.88 -8.51
N LEU A 397 13.69 -7.62 -8.84
CA LEU A 397 14.67 -6.62 -9.28
C LEU A 397 15.63 -6.29 -8.12
N GLY A 398 16.93 -6.47 -8.34
CA GLY A 398 17.94 -6.20 -7.32
C GLY A 398 17.92 -7.13 -6.11
N SER A 399 17.08 -8.17 -6.12
CA SER A 399 16.93 -9.13 -5.02
C SER A 399 17.54 -10.49 -5.35
N ASN A 400 18.01 -11.18 -4.30
CA ASN A 400 18.37 -12.59 -4.33
C ASN A 400 17.45 -13.43 -3.43
N ASP A 401 16.32 -12.86 -2.98
CA ASP A 401 15.36 -13.58 -2.17
C ASP A 401 14.74 -14.74 -2.94
N ILE A 402 14.54 -15.84 -2.26
CA ILE A 402 13.91 -17.03 -2.83
C ILE A 402 12.40 -16.81 -2.82
N ILE A 403 11.74 -16.96 -3.98
CA ILE A 403 10.29 -16.91 -4.12
C ILE A 403 9.82 -18.29 -4.57
N LYS A 404 8.91 -18.90 -3.83
CA LYS A 404 8.29 -20.19 -4.19
C LYS A 404 6.78 -20.11 -4.06
N GLU A 405 6.08 -20.76 -4.97
CA GLU A 405 4.63 -20.97 -4.84
C GLU A 405 4.31 -21.66 -3.52
N TYR A 406 3.32 -21.16 -2.82
CA TYR A 406 2.87 -21.72 -1.56
C TYR A 406 2.20 -23.09 -1.80
N ASN A 407 2.66 -24.10 -1.10
CA ASN A 407 2.22 -25.49 -1.24
C ASN A 407 1.53 -26.05 0.01
N GLY A 408 1.07 -25.15 0.92
CA GLY A 408 0.45 -25.55 2.19
C GLY A 408 1.43 -25.58 3.38
N THR A 409 2.75 -25.55 3.15
CA THR A 409 3.75 -25.54 4.24
C THR A 409 4.61 -24.27 4.13
N PRO A 410 4.45 -23.31 5.05
CA PRO A 410 5.24 -22.10 5.02
C PRO A 410 6.70 -22.35 5.45
N VAL A 411 7.63 -21.65 4.81
CA VAL A 411 9.05 -21.74 5.11
C VAL A 411 9.58 -20.34 5.45
N LYS A 412 10.32 -20.24 6.58
CA LYS A 412 11.02 -19.00 6.99
C LYS A 412 12.15 -18.65 6.02
N GLY A 413 12.47 -17.35 5.91
CA GLY A 413 13.60 -16.87 5.12
C GLY A 413 13.38 -16.89 3.60
N GLN A 414 12.18 -17.22 3.14
CA GLN A 414 11.77 -17.16 1.73
C GLN A 414 10.35 -16.62 1.57
N TRP A 415 10.03 -16.16 0.37
CA TRP A 415 8.69 -15.77 0.00
C TRP A 415 7.85 -16.99 -0.34
N ASN A 416 6.75 -17.16 0.39
CA ASN A 416 5.70 -18.12 0.12
C ASN A 416 4.65 -17.37 -0.73
N ALA A 417 4.78 -17.47 -2.08
CA ALA A 417 3.92 -16.77 -3.01
C ALA A 417 2.55 -17.43 -3.05
N MET A 418 1.54 -16.69 -2.62
CA MET A 418 0.16 -17.17 -2.57
C MET A 418 -0.47 -17.14 -3.97
N PRO A 419 -1.53 -17.93 -4.23
CA PRO A 419 -2.26 -17.87 -5.48
C PRO A 419 -2.72 -16.45 -5.82
N THR A 420 -2.72 -16.11 -7.11
CA THR A 420 -3.19 -14.80 -7.58
C THR A 420 -4.71 -14.69 -7.44
N LEU A 421 -5.18 -13.68 -6.74
CA LEU A 421 -6.59 -13.33 -6.64
C LEU A 421 -7.02 -12.68 -7.97
N ILE A 422 -7.67 -13.45 -8.82
CA ILE A 422 -8.19 -12.99 -10.12
C ILE A 422 -9.51 -12.28 -9.93
N ASN A 423 -9.78 -11.25 -10.73
CA ASN A 423 -10.97 -10.41 -10.65
C ASN A 423 -11.05 -9.58 -9.36
N VAL A 424 -9.91 -9.20 -8.83
CA VAL A 424 -9.77 -8.35 -7.64
C VAL A 424 -8.88 -7.17 -7.98
N ASP A 425 -9.39 -5.96 -7.87
CA ASP A 425 -8.61 -4.75 -8.07
C ASP A 425 -7.85 -4.34 -6.80
N HIS A 426 -7.04 -3.29 -6.94
CA HIS A 426 -6.13 -2.84 -5.89
C HIS A 426 -6.83 -2.45 -4.58
N GLU A 427 -8.06 -1.92 -4.64
CA GLU A 427 -8.80 -1.47 -3.46
C GLU A 427 -9.89 -2.45 -3.01
N ASP A 428 -10.28 -3.41 -3.86
CA ASP A 428 -11.24 -4.45 -3.48
C ASP A 428 -10.74 -5.28 -2.31
N ILE A 429 -9.46 -5.65 -2.34
CA ILE A 429 -8.84 -6.52 -1.32
C ILE A 429 -8.78 -5.90 0.07
N ILE A 430 -8.80 -4.57 0.17
CA ILE A 430 -8.89 -3.88 1.46
C ILE A 430 -10.34 -3.56 1.87
N GLY A 431 -11.33 -4.05 1.12
CA GLY A 431 -12.75 -3.89 1.45
C GLY A 431 -13.30 -2.50 1.14
N ARG A 432 -12.71 -1.78 0.17
CA ARG A 432 -13.18 -0.44 -0.20
C ARG A 432 -14.58 -0.48 -0.78
N TYR A 433 -14.87 -1.48 -1.61
CA TYR A 433 -16.10 -1.61 -2.36
C TYR A 433 -16.89 -2.89 -2.04
N GLY A 434 -16.34 -3.80 -1.26
CA GLY A 434 -16.93 -5.06 -0.90
C GLY A 434 -16.61 -5.53 0.52
N ASN A 435 -17.24 -6.61 0.97
CA ASN A 435 -16.99 -7.17 2.29
C ASN A 435 -15.94 -8.28 2.21
N VAL A 436 -14.75 -8.00 2.71
CA VAL A 436 -13.61 -8.93 2.77
C VAL A 436 -13.35 -9.47 4.18
N THR A 437 -14.30 -9.29 5.11
CA THR A 437 -14.13 -9.65 6.53
C THR A 437 -13.69 -11.10 6.71
N GLN A 438 -14.35 -12.05 6.03
CA GLN A 438 -14.02 -13.46 6.17
C GLN A 438 -12.60 -13.76 5.68
N TRP A 439 -12.20 -13.17 4.55
CA TRP A 439 -10.85 -13.34 4.03
C TRP A 439 -9.78 -12.89 5.04
N TYR A 440 -9.98 -11.76 5.73
CA TYR A 440 -9.06 -11.30 6.78
C TYR A 440 -9.09 -12.18 8.02
N ILE A 441 -10.24 -12.70 8.44
CA ILE A 441 -10.34 -13.67 9.55
C ILE A 441 -9.56 -14.94 9.20
N ASP A 442 -9.65 -15.43 7.97
CA ASP A 442 -8.89 -16.59 7.51
C ASP A 442 -7.37 -16.32 7.48
N ARG A 443 -6.96 -15.07 7.17
CA ARG A 443 -5.55 -14.68 7.34
C ARG A 443 -5.13 -14.67 8.80
N CYS A 444 -5.96 -14.20 9.73
CA CYS A 444 -5.67 -14.32 11.16
C CYS A 444 -5.44 -15.77 11.57
N LYS A 445 -6.31 -16.69 11.17
CA LYS A 445 -6.14 -18.13 11.41
C LYS A 445 -4.84 -18.67 10.85
N GLN A 446 -4.52 -18.30 9.61
CA GLN A 446 -3.25 -18.68 8.97
C GLN A 446 -2.04 -18.20 9.79
N LEU A 447 -2.04 -16.94 10.23
CA LEU A 447 -0.93 -16.35 10.96
C LEU A 447 -0.80 -16.94 12.38
N SER A 448 -1.90 -17.14 13.09
CA SER A 448 -1.89 -17.77 14.42
C SER A 448 -1.52 -19.26 14.38
N SER A 449 -1.64 -19.94 13.24
CA SER A 449 -1.20 -21.31 13.06
C SER A 449 0.30 -21.47 12.74
N LEU A 450 1.03 -20.36 12.55
CA LEU A 450 2.47 -20.41 12.31
C LEU A 450 3.23 -20.78 13.60
N PRO A 451 4.26 -21.62 13.53
CA PRO A 451 5.17 -21.82 14.65
C PRO A 451 5.82 -20.52 15.14
N GLU A 452 6.09 -20.48 16.43
CA GLU A 452 6.81 -19.37 17.09
C GLU A 452 8.23 -19.11 16.53
#